data_577fc488cc18f577fe478d1d052ee6a6
#
_entry.id   577fc488cc18f577fe478d1d052ee6a6
#
_cell.length_a   1.000
_cell.length_b   1.000
_cell.length_c   1.000
_cell.angle_alpha   90.00
_cell.angle_beta   90.00
_cell.angle_gamma   90.00
#
_symmetry.space_group_name_H-M   'P 1'
#
loop_
_entity.id
_entity.type
_entity.pdbx_description
1 polymer ?
#
loop_
_entity_poly.entity_id
_entity_poly.type
_entity_poly.pdbx_seq_one_letter_code
_entity_poly.pdbx_strand_id
1 'polypeptide(L)'
;PGAHAVLDAMVTARQHAIITYDPNARPALMGTPEQALAIVNKFIGISDVVKVSDEDIAWLTNGREIDEVVRDWLTAGPSLIVVTKGKEGAAAFTSNGVRRSIPAGDVKVEDTVGAGDSFMGGLIDALWSLGLVGAMSRPALRDLDAAKVDFILQRAATIGDITVSRAGANPPWLSELAEFLA
;
A
#
# COMPACT_ATOMS: atom_id res chain seq x y z
N PRO A 1 18.06 9.89 -13.07
CA PRO A 1 17.42 9.60 -14.35
C PRO A 1 16.23 8.65 -14.22
N GLY A 2 16.33 7.59 -13.37
CA GLY A 2 15.28 6.57 -13.27
C GLY A 2 13.92 7.08 -12.79
N ALA A 3 13.89 7.93 -11.79
CA ALA A 3 12.64 8.46 -11.21
C ALA A 3 11.76 9.18 -12.24
N HIS A 4 12.37 9.97 -13.15
CA HIS A 4 11.61 10.65 -14.21
C HIS A 4 11.00 9.67 -15.20
N ALA A 5 11.78 8.68 -15.65
CA ALA A 5 11.28 7.67 -16.58
C ALA A 5 10.11 6.85 -16.00
N VAL A 6 10.19 6.49 -14.71
CA VAL A 6 9.11 5.78 -14.01
C VAL A 6 7.88 6.70 -13.87
N LEU A 7 8.07 7.97 -13.53
CA LEU A 7 6.97 8.94 -13.41
C LEU A 7 6.24 9.10 -14.77
N ASP A 8 6.98 9.26 -15.86
CA ASP A 8 6.41 9.38 -17.21
C ASP A 8 5.64 8.11 -17.62
N ALA A 9 6.19 6.93 -17.29
CA ALA A 9 5.52 5.66 -17.52
C ALA A 9 4.21 5.55 -16.70
N MET A 10 4.22 5.95 -15.42
CA MET A 10 3.01 5.96 -14.58
C MET A 10 1.96 6.94 -15.10
N VAL A 11 2.35 8.14 -15.53
CA VAL A 11 1.43 9.12 -16.15
C VAL A 11 0.77 8.53 -17.39
N THR A 12 1.54 7.83 -18.23
CA THR A 12 1.01 7.16 -19.42
C THR A 12 0.07 6.02 -19.05
N ALA A 13 0.49 5.14 -18.13
CA ALA A 13 -0.30 4.00 -17.68
C ALA A 13 -1.61 4.43 -16.99
N ARG A 14 -1.62 5.58 -16.30
CA ARG A 14 -2.78 6.14 -15.62
C ARG A 14 -3.98 6.36 -16.57
N GLN A 15 -3.76 6.49 -17.85
CA GLN A 15 -4.85 6.63 -18.84
C GLN A 15 -5.69 5.35 -18.96
N HIS A 16 -5.13 4.19 -18.59
CA HIS A 16 -5.75 2.88 -18.80
C HIS A 16 -5.87 2.04 -17.53
N ALA A 17 -5.06 2.32 -16.50
CA ALA A 17 -4.93 1.51 -15.30
C ALA A 17 -5.12 2.32 -14.01
N ILE A 18 -5.45 1.65 -12.93
CA ILE A 18 -5.25 2.12 -11.57
C ILE A 18 -3.75 2.08 -11.26
N ILE A 19 -3.25 3.13 -10.64
CA ILE A 19 -1.84 3.24 -10.24
C ILE A 19 -1.72 2.94 -8.76
N THR A 20 -0.93 1.94 -8.43
CA THR A 20 -0.55 1.62 -7.05
C THR A 20 0.91 1.99 -6.81
N TYR A 21 1.23 2.51 -5.64
CA TYR A 21 2.57 2.99 -5.31
C TYR A 21 2.96 2.59 -3.88
N ASP A 22 4.19 2.10 -3.73
CA ASP A 22 4.86 1.87 -2.45
C ASP A 22 6.19 2.63 -2.47
N PRO A 23 6.36 3.68 -1.65
CA PRO A 23 7.63 4.41 -1.57
C PRO A 23 8.82 3.54 -1.24
N ASN A 24 8.63 2.57 -0.35
CA ASN A 24 9.63 1.58 0.06
C ASN A 24 10.99 2.26 0.30
N ALA A 25 11.02 3.23 1.22
CA ALA A 25 12.13 4.15 1.39
C ALA A 25 13.45 3.43 1.69
N ARG A 26 14.51 3.93 1.10
CA ARG A 26 15.87 3.46 1.32
C ARG A 26 16.76 4.67 1.62
N PRO A 27 16.89 5.06 2.90
CA PRO A 27 17.66 6.26 3.32
C PRO A 27 19.04 6.35 2.67
N ALA A 28 19.75 5.23 2.61
CA ALA A 28 21.09 5.17 2.04
C ALA A 28 21.16 5.50 0.52
N LEU A 29 20.04 5.47 -0.19
CA LEU A 29 19.96 5.67 -1.64
C LEU A 29 19.18 6.93 -2.04
N MET A 30 18.36 7.48 -1.15
CA MET A 30 17.39 8.53 -1.48
C MET A 30 17.84 9.94 -1.09
N GLY A 31 19.01 10.09 -0.49
CA GLY A 31 19.54 11.38 -0.03
C GLY A 31 18.92 11.83 1.29
N THR A 32 18.59 13.11 1.43
CA THR A 32 17.92 13.61 2.64
C THR A 32 16.41 13.31 2.61
N PRO A 33 15.76 13.25 3.79
CA PRO A 33 14.29 13.08 3.85
C PRO A 33 13.54 14.10 2.99
N GLU A 34 13.94 15.35 2.98
CA GLU A 34 13.29 16.41 2.21
C GLU A 34 13.42 16.19 0.70
N GLN A 35 14.60 15.74 0.24
CA GLN A 35 14.84 15.42 -1.18
C GLN A 35 14.00 14.21 -1.60
N ALA A 36 13.97 13.18 -0.75
CA ALA A 36 13.16 11.98 -0.98
C ALA A 36 11.66 12.30 -1.00
N LEU A 37 11.17 13.04 0.00
CA LEU A 37 9.76 13.43 0.10
C LEU A 37 9.31 14.26 -1.12
N ALA A 38 10.15 15.15 -1.63
CA ALA A 38 9.83 15.94 -2.82
C ALA A 38 9.61 15.07 -4.07
N ILE A 39 10.33 13.95 -4.16
CA ILE A 39 10.18 12.97 -5.24
C ILE A 39 8.94 12.10 -4.96
N VAL A 40 8.81 11.55 -3.75
CA VAL A 40 7.68 10.70 -3.33
C VAL A 40 6.35 11.41 -3.54
N ASN A 41 6.25 12.69 -3.19
CA ASN A 41 5.02 13.47 -3.39
C ASN A 41 4.57 13.56 -4.86
N LYS A 42 5.51 13.54 -5.82
CA LYS A 42 5.17 13.50 -7.25
C LYS A 42 4.51 12.18 -7.63
N PHE A 43 5.03 11.06 -7.10
CA PHE A 43 4.44 9.73 -7.31
C PHE A 43 3.08 9.59 -6.62
N ILE A 44 2.96 10.10 -5.39
CA ILE A 44 1.70 10.11 -4.64
C ILE A 44 0.62 10.85 -5.44
N GLY A 45 0.92 12.04 -5.97
CA GLY A 45 -0.05 12.86 -6.70
C GLY A 45 -0.64 12.20 -7.96
N ILE A 46 0.01 11.19 -8.52
CA ILE A 46 -0.48 10.43 -9.67
C ILE A 46 -0.97 9.03 -9.34
N SER A 47 -0.84 8.61 -8.09
CA SER A 47 -1.26 7.30 -7.63
C SER A 47 -2.73 7.30 -7.20
N ASP A 48 -3.38 6.17 -7.38
CA ASP A 48 -4.76 5.94 -6.94
C ASP A 48 -4.80 5.20 -5.58
N VAL A 49 -3.81 4.34 -5.34
CA VAL A 49 -3.62 3.58 -4.10
C VAL A 49 -2.17 3.69 -3.66
N VAL A 50 -1.95 4.04 -2.40
CA VAL A 50 -0.61 4.09 -1.80
C VAL A 50 -0.56 3.12 -0.62
N LYS A 51 0.47 2.30 -0.57
CA LYS A 51 0.85 1.55 0.63
C LYS A 51 2.20 2.09 1.11
N VAL A 52 2.35 2.29 2.39
CA VAL A 52 3.56 2.83 3.00
C VAL A 52 3.73 2.25 4.40
N SER A 53 4.95 2.09 4.89
CA SER A 53 5.17 1.74 6.30
C SER A 53 5.16 2.99 7.18
N ASP A 54 4.87 2.81 8.46
CA ASP A 54 4.99 3.85 9.48
C ASP A 54 6.44 4.34 9.61
N GLU A 55 7.42 3.44 9.49
CA GLU A 55 8.85 3.77 9.47
C GLU A 55 9.22 4.66 8.28
N ASP A 56 8.68 4.37 7.09
CA ASP A 56 8.89 5.20 5.89
C ASP A 56 8.28 6.60 6.07
N ILE A 57 7.07 6.69 6.62
CA ILE A 57 6.44 7.98 6.92
C ILE A 57 7.30 8.77 7.91
N ALA A 58 7.72 8.13 9.00
CA ALA A 58 8.53 8.79 10.02
C ALA A 58 9.84 9.33 9.43
N TRP A 59 10.52 8.54 8.61
CA TRP A 59 11.76 8.98 7.96
C TRP A 59 11.52 10.08 6.93
N LEU A 60 10.56 9.90 6.02
CA LEU A 60 10.29 10.87 4.94
C LEU A 60 9.85 12.24 5.47
N THR A 61 9.18 12.26 6.61
CA THR A 61 8.53 13.48 7.12
C THR A 61 9.16 14.03 8.39
N ASN A 62 10.36 13.53 8.78
CA ASN A 62 11.02 13.88 10.02
C ASN A 62 10.13 13.72 11.26
N GLY A 63 9.35 12.61 11.31
CA GLY A 63 8.56 12.23 12.46
C GLY A 63 7.20 12.95 12.60
N ARG A 64 6.62 13.46 11.51
CA ARG A 64 5.24 13.98 11.54
C ARG A 64 4.24 12.88 11.89
N GLU A 65 3.15 13.27 12.51
CA GLU A 65 2.04 12.36 12.84
C GLU A 65 1.43 11.72 11.59
N ILE A 66 1.21 10.40 11.64
CA ILE A 66 0.71 9.60 10.50
C ILE A 66 -0.61 10.18 9.96
N ASP A 67 -1.55 10.51 10.85
CA ASP A 67 -2.87 11.01 10.48
C ASP A 67 -2.80 12.36 9.74
N GLU A 68 -1.83 13.21 10.04
CA GLU A 68 -1.58 14.46 9.32
C GLU A 68 -1.01 14.19 7.92
N VAL A 69 0.00 13.35 7.84
CA VAL A 69 0.65 13.01 6.56
C VAL A 69 -0.32 12.33 5.61
N VAL A 70 -1.09 11.37 6.11
CA VAL A 70 -2.11 10.67 5.32
C VAL A 70 -3.19 11.63 4.82
N ARG A 71 -3.64 12.57 5.66
CA ARG A 71 -4.62 13.59 5.24
C ARG A 71 -4.08 14.45 4.10
N ASP A 72 -2.84 14.94 4.23
CA ASP A 72 -2.20 15.73 3.18
C ASP A 72 -2.09 14.93 1.88
N TRP A 73 -1.67 13.69 1.95
CA TRP A 73 -1.52 12.82 0.78
C TRP A 73 -2.84 12.44 0.12
N LEU A 74 -3.90 12.18 0.89
CA LEU A 74 -5.25 11.94 0.33
C LEU A 74 -5.77 13.15 -0.46
N THR A 75 -5.45 14.37 -0.04
CA THR A 75 -5.81 15.58 -0.81
C THR A 75 -5.00 15.74 -2.09
N ALA A 76 -3.82 15.09 -2.18
CA ALA A 76 -2.94 15.19 -3.33
C ALA A 76 -3.36 14.27 -4.51
N GLY A 77 -4.11 13.18 -4.24
CA GLY A 77 -4.54 12.30 -5.34
C GLY A 77 -5.10 10.93 -4.99
N PRO A 78 -4.50 10.17 -4.08
CA PRO A 78 -4.91 8.81 -3.78
C PRO A 78 -6.34 8.71 -3.26
N SER A 79 -7.03 7.65 -3.66
CA SER A 79 -8.35 7.30 -3.11
C SER A 79 -8.22 6.41 -1.86
N LEU A 80 -7.13 5.68 -1.75
CA LEU A 80 -6.83 4.76 -0.66
C LEU A 80 -5.36 4.86 -0.28
N ILE A 81 -5.09 5.05 1.02
CA ILE A 81 -3.76 4.93 1.60
C ILE A 81 -3.80 3.85 2.67
N VAL A 82 -2.88 2.91 2.60
CA VAL A 82 -2.70 1.86 3.60
C VAL A 82 -1.34 2.03 4.28
N VAL A 83 -1.36 2.17 5.60
CA VAL A 83 -0.16 2.27 6.44
C VAL A 83 0.06 0.95 7.15
N THR A 84 1.16 0.28 6.86
CA THR A 84 1.59 -0.95 7.57
C THR A 84 2.42 -0.57 8.78
N LYS A 85 2.23 -1.28 9.91
CA LYS A 85 2.85 -1.01 11.22
C LYS A 85 3.53 -2.25 11.80
N GLY A 86 4.11 -3.06 10.94
CA GLY A 86 4.74 -4.31 11.36
C GLY A 86 3.81 -5.18 12.19
N LYS A 87 4.23 -5.56 13.38
CA LYS A 87 3.45 -6.39 14.33
C LYS A 87 2.16 -5.74 14.87
N GLU A 88 1.98 -4.46 14.67
CA GLU A 88 0.73 -3.77 15.06
C GLU A 88 -0.35 -3.88 13.97
N GLY A 89 -0.01 -4.45 12.80
CA GLY A 89 -0.94 -4.65 11.71
C GLY A 89 -0.94 -3.53 10.67
N ALA A 90 -2.12 -3.12 10.22
CA ALA A 90 -2.24 -2.09 9.19
C ALA A 90 -3.49 -1.22 9.40
N ALA A 91 -3.44 0.00 8.89
CA ALA A 91 -4.57 0.92 8.87
C ALA A 91 -4.80 1.45 7.45
N ALA A 92 -6.06 1.52 7.02
CA ALA A 92 -6.48 2.06 5.74
C ALA A 92 -7.27 3.35 5.93
N PHE A 93 -7.04 4.29 5.04
CA PHE A 93 -7.66 5.61 5.00
C PHE A 93 -8.11 5.89 3.58
N THR A 94 -9.34 6.34 3.40
CA THR A 94 -9.90 6.64 2.10
C THR A 94 -10.18 8.14 1.93
N SER A 95 -10.22 8.60 0.68
CA SER A 95 -10.52 10.00 0.36
C SER A 95 -11.96 10.41 0.74
N ASN A 96 -12.89 9.45 0.88
CA ASN A 96 -14.27 9.70 1.33
C ASN A 96 -14.44 9.57 2.86
N GLY A 97 -13.33 9.43 3.62
CA GLY A 97 -13.34 9.46 5.09
C GLY A 97 -13.52 8.11 5.78
N VAL A 98 -13.58 6.99 5.07
CA VAL A 98 -13.56 5.66 5.71
C VAL A 98 -12.17 5.41 6.30
N ARG A 99 -12.15 4.98 7.57
CA ARG A 99 -10.94 4.55 8.28
C ARG A 99 -11.17 3.16 8.86
N ARG A 100 -10.26 2.24 8.57
CA ARG A 100 -10.29 0.85 9.08
C ARG A 100 -8.89 0.43 9.51
N SER A 101 -8.83 -0.54 10.42
CA SER A 101 -7.56 -1.13 10.84
C SER A 101 -7.73 -2.62 11.06
N ILE A 102 -6.64 -3.35 10.87
CA ILE A 102 -6.55 -4.78 11.12
C ILE A 102 -5.29 -5.04 11.96
N PRO A 103 -5.36 -5.86 13.01
CA PRO A 103 -4.15 -6.30 13.71
C PRO A 103 -3.31 -7.21 12.81
N ALA A 104 -2.03 -7.36 13.12
CA ALA A 104 -1.22 -8.42 12.53
C ALA A 104 -1.75 -9.79 12.94
N GLY A 105 -1.62 -10.78 12.05
CA GLY A 105 -2.01 -12.15 12.37
C GLY A 105 -1.12 -12.75 13.47
N ASP A 106 -1.69 -13.69 14.22
CA ASP A 106 -0.94 -14.47 15.22
C ASP A 106 -0.18 -15.61 14.51
N VAL A 107 0.88 -15.25 13.81
CA VAL A 107 1.73 -16.20 13.09
C VAL A 107 3.15 -16.20 13.65
N LYS A 108 3.80 -17.36 13.61
CA LYS A 108 5.21 -17.44 13.95
C LYS A 108 6.01 -16.79 12.83
N VAL A 109 6.62 -15.65 13.10
CA VAL A 109 7.50 -14.96 12.15
C VAL A 109 8.81 -15.75 12.00
N GLU A 110 9.11 -16.18 10.77
CA GLU A 110 10.36 -16.85 10.41
C GLU A 110 11.29 -15.89 9.66
N ASP A 111 10.75 -15.11 8.73
CA ASP A 111 11.49 -14.12 7.96
C ASP A 111 10.59 -12.94 7.59
N THR A 112 11.11 -11.72 7.61
CA THR A 112 10.36 -10.52 7.23
C THR A 112 10.64 -10.03 5.81
N VAL A 113 11.55 -10.70 5.09
CA VAL A 113 11.89 -10.33 3.71
C VAL A 113 10.68 -10.49 2.79
N GLY A 114 10.37 -9.44 2.04
CA GLY A 114 9.27 -9.44 1.09
C GLY A 114 7.88 -9.27 1.72
N ALA A 115 7.76 -9.10 3.05
CA ALA A 115 6.47 -8.90 3.71
C ALA A 115 5.70 -7.69 3.14
N GLY A 116 6.36 -6.55 2.98
CA GLY A 116 5.79 -5.34 2.40
C GLY A 116 5.35 -5.53 0.96
N ASP A 117 6.18 -6.18 0.14
CA ASP A 117 5.90 -6.46 -1.26
C ASP A 117 4.71 -7.43 -1.40
N SER A 118 4.67 -8.48 -0.56
CA SER A 118 3.57 -9.44 -0.53
C SER A 118 2.27 -8.79 -0.06
N PHE A 119 2.32 -7.93 0.94
CA PHE A 119 1.16 -7.14 1.38
C PHE A 119 0.64 -6.26 0.24
N MET A 120 1.53 -5.58 -0.50
CA MET A 120 1.15 -4.79 -1.68
C MET A 120 0.55 -5.67 -2.78
N GLY A 121 1.12 -6.85 -3.02
CA GLY A 121 0.55 -7.85 -3.92
C GLY A 121 -0.87 -8.25 -3.50
N GLY A 122 -1.11 -8.41 -2.20
CA GLY A 122 -2.42 -8.68 -1.63
C GLY A 122 -3.43 -7.54 -1.81
N LEU A 123 -3.00 -6.29 -1.69
CA LEU A 123 -3.84 -5.14 -2.02
C LEU A 123 -4.27 -5.16 -3.49
N ILE A 124 -3.33 -5.43 -4.40
CA ILE A 124 -3.60 -5.49 -5.84
C ILE A 124 -4.57 -6.64 -6.15
N ASP A 125 -4.37 -7.81 -5.56
CA ASP A 125 -5.23 -8.97 -5.74
C ASP A 125 -6.66 -8.74 -5.19
N ALA A 126 -6.78 -8.05 -4.06
CA ALA A 126 -8.07 -7.63 -3.52
C ALA A 126 -8.80 -6.65 -4.45
N LEU A 127 -8.09 -5.63 -4.96
CA LEU A 127 -8.65 -4.70 -5.94
C LEU A 127 -9.09 -5.40 -7.21
N TRP A 128 -8.29 -6.36 -7.70
CA TRP A 128 -8.65 -7.20 -8.85
C TRP A 128 -9.93 -7.99 -8.58
N SER A 129 -10.02 -8.64 -7.42
CA SER A 129 -11.20 -9.43 -7.02
C SER A 129 -12.48 -8.58 -6.91
N LEU A 130 -12.34 -7.29 -6.60
CA LEU A 130 -13.45 -6.32 -6.56
C LEU A 130 -13.74 -5.66 -7.92
N GLY A 131 -13.00 -6.01 -8.98
CA GLY A 131 -13.13 -5.38 -10.31
C GLY A 131 -12.61 -3.93 -10.36
N LEU A 132 -11.77 -3.53 -9.40
CA LEU A 132 -11.24 -2.17 -9.27
C LEU A 132 -9.87 -2.01 -9.94
N VAL A 133 -9.77 -2.41 -11.21
CA VAL A 133 -8.48 -2.46 -11.95
C VAL A 133 -8.54 -1.58 -13.18
N GLY A 134 -8.73 -0.86 -13.71
CA GLY A 134 -8.74 -0.02 -14.93
C GLY A 134 -9.04 1.44 -14.58
N ALA A 135 -8.67 2.33 -15.46
CA ALA A 135 -8.88 3.75 -15.24
C ALA A 135 -10.34 4.12 -14.95
N MET A 136 -11.29 3.37 -15.52
CA MET A 136 -12.72 3.58 -15.34
C MET A 136 -13.21 3.19 -13.93
N SER A 137 -12.40 2.48 -13.14
CA SER A 137 -12.75 2.10 -11.77
C SER A 137 -12.47 3.19 -10.73
N ARG A 138 -11.84 4.32 -11.10
CA ARG A 138 -11.52 5.41 -10.16
C ARG A 138 -12.72 5.97 -9.40
N PRO A 139 -13.90 6.18 -10.02
CA PRO A 139 -15.07 6.61 -9.25
C PRO A 139 -15.45 5.60 -8.16
N ALA A 140 -15.48 4.31 -8.48
CA ALA A 140 -15.78 3.25 -7.52
C ALA A 140 -14.69 3.10 -6.44
N LEU A 141 -13.42 3.36 -6.77
CA LEU A 141 -12.32 3.39 -5.81
C LEU A 141 -12.44 4.57 -4.84
N ARG A 142 -12.93 5.73 -5.29
CA ARG A 142 -13.22 6.88 -4.43
C ARG A 142 -14.41 6.66 -3.50
N ASP A 143 -15.31 5.75 -3.87
CA ASP A 143 -16.53 5.43 -3.14
C ASP A 143 -16.44 4.08 -2.40
N LEU A 144 -15.25 3.73 -1.93
CA LEU A 144 -15.04 2.54 -1.12
C LEU A 144 -15.81 2.65 0.20
N ASP A 145 -16.67 1.68 0.48
CA ASP A 145 -17.33 1.51 1.78
C ASP A 145 -16.43 0.74 2.76
N ALA A 146 -16.85 0.71 4.03
CA ALA A 146 -16.11 0.05 5.09
C ALA A 146 -15.91 -1.46 4.82
N ALA A 147 -16.91 -2.14 4.27
CA ALA A 147 -16.84 -3.58 4.00
C ALA A 147 -15.80 -3.92 2.93
N LYS A 148 -15.73 -3.13 1.86
CA LYS A 148 -14.70 -3.30 0.83
C LYS A 148 -13.30 -3.00 1.37
N VAL A 149 -13.16 -1.97 2.21
CA VAL A 149 -11.87 -1.65 2.85
C VAL A 149 -11.44 -2.77 3.78
N ASP A 150 -12.35 -3.34 4.57
CA ASP A 150 -12.06 -4.51 5.42
C ASP A 150 -11.61 -5.71 4.59
N PHE A 151 -12.31 -6.01 3.49
CA PHE A 151 -11.92 -7.09 2.57
C PHE A 151 -10.50 -6.88 2.00
N ILE A 152 -10.20 -5.65 1.56
CA ILE A 152 -8.88 -5.29 1.02
C ILE A 152 -7.79 -5.50 2.07
N LEU A 153 -8.00 -4.99 3.29
CA LEU A 153 -7.04 -5.12 4.39
C LEU A 153 -6.85 -6.58 4.79
N GLN A 154 -7.94 -7.33 4.97
CA GLN A 154 -7.88 -8.73 5.38
C GLN A 154 -7.07 -9.57 4.39
N ARG A 155 -7.34 -9.40 3.09
CA ARG A 155 -6.65 -10.15 2.04
C ARG A 155 -5.16 -9.82 1.99
N ALA A 156 -4.81 -8.54 2.08
CA ALA A 156 -3.42 -8.09 2.10
C ALA A 156 -2.68 -8.58 3.35
N ALA A 157 -3.30 -8.49 4.52
CA ALA A 157 -2.74 -8.95 5.78
C ALA A 157 -2.50 -10.47 5.76
N THR A 158 -3.49 -11.26 5.33
CA THR A 158 -3.36 -12.73 5.23
C THR A 158 -2.18 -13.12 4.33
N ILE A 159 -2.00 -12.48 3.18
CA ILE A 159 -0.87 -12.76 2.29
C ILE A 159 0.47 -12.36 2.94
N GLY A 160 0.50 -11.22 3.64
CA GLY A 160 1.67 -10.80 4.41
C GLY A 160 2.02 -11.78 5.53
N ASP A 161 1.04 -12.21 6.32
CA ASP A 161 1.20 -13.17 7.44
C ASP A 161 1.72 -14.52 6.95
N ILE A 162 1.19 -15.05 5.86
CA ILE A 162 1.69 -16.29 5.25
C ILE A 162 3.14 -16.09 4.80
N THR A 163 3.47 -14.95 4.20
CA THR A 163 4.84 -14.69 3.71
C THR A 163 5.83 -14.66 4.86
N VAL A 164 5.53 -13.96 5.96
CA VAL A 164 6.46 -13.87 7.10
C VAL A 164 6.58 -15.18 7.89
N SER A 165 5.65 -16.10 7.74
CA SER A 165 5.71 -17.43 8.36
C SER A 165 6.62 -18.42 7.62
N ARG A 166 7.29 -17.99 6.55
CA ARG A 166 8.13 -18.81 5.68
C ARG A 166 9.51 -18.20 5.53
N ALA A 167 10.51 -19.02 5.23
CA ALA A 167 11.84 -18.52 4.91
C ALA A 167 11.88 -17.81 3.55
N GLY A 168 12.49 -16.64 3.52
CA GLY A 168 12.64 -15.80 2.33
C GLY A 168 11.33 -15.17 1.84
N ALA A 169 11.39 -14.40 0.75
CA ALA A 169 10.23 -13.76 0.12
C ALA A 169 9.37 -14.81 -0.62
N ASN A 170 8.54 -15.55 0.12
CA ASN A 170 7.74 -16.66 -0.38
C ASN A 170 6.24 -16.46 -0.15
N PRO A 171 5.58 -15.63 -0.98
CA PRO A 171 4.14 -15.39 -0.87
C PRO A 171 3.33 -16.64 -1.23
N PRO A 172 2.08 -16.77 -0.76
CA PRO A 172 1.24 -17.93 -1.05
C PRO A 172 0.80 -18.00 -2.51
N TRP A 173 0.59 -19.21 -2.99
CA TRP A 173 -0.20 -19.46 -4.18
C TRP A 173 -1.68 -19.22 -3.90
N LEU A 174 -2.48 -18.99 -4.95
CA LEU A 174 -3.93 -18.76 -4.81
C LEU A 174 -4.65 -19.92 -4.12
N SER A 175 -4.23 -21.16 -4.37
CA SER A 175 -4.79 -22.36 -3.70
C SER A 175 -4.54 -22.35 -2.19
N GLU A 176 -3.34 -21.97 -1.77
CA GLU A 176 -2.96 -21.87 -0.35
C GLU A 176 -3.74 -20.74 0.34
N LEU A 177 -3.86 -19.59 -0.33
CA LEU A 177 -4.64 -18.47 0.18
C LEU A 177 -6.11 -18.82 0.41
N ALA A 178 -6.70 -19.62 -0.47
CA ALA A 178 -8.08 -20.07 -0.33
C ALA A 178 -8.30 -20.94 0.94
N GLU A 179 -7.31 -21.75 1.32
CA GLU A 179 -7.36 -22.57 2.54
C GLU A 179 -7.28 -21.69 3.82
N PHE A 180 -6.57 -20.58 3.77
CA PHE A 180 -6.47 -19.64 4.91
C PHE A 180 -7.70 -18.75 5.08
N LEU A 181 -8.47 -18.52 4.02
CA LEU A 181 -9.66 -17.66 4.02
C LEU A 181 -10.97 -18.44 4.21
N ALA A 182 -10.90 -19.79 4.24
CA ALA A 182 -12.06 -20.67 4.44
C ALA A 182 -12.41 -20.81 5.93
#